data_52a2b27c569c7f1fa31345c156682454
#
_entry.id   52a2b27c569c7f1fa31345c156682454
#
_cell.length_a   1.000
_cell.length_b   1.000
_cell.length_c   1.000
_cell.angle_alpha   90.00
_cell.angle_beta   90.00
_cell.angle_gamma   90.00
#
_symmetry.space_group_name_H-M   'P 1'
#
loop_
_entity.id
_entity.type
_entity.pdbx_description
1 polymer ?
#
loop_
_entity_poly.entity_id
_entity_poly.type
_entity_poly.pdbx_seq_one_letter_code
_entity_poly.pdbx_strand_id
1 'polypeptide(L)'
;MKESDMLNAWLWEKHREDVQWRRVRLGVLPTEAMARMYMTLLRWADAIIVKDGVVYIVEAKLRPAPGAIGQLELYNELFHNTLEFTQYKNYPVKLLLLCSIVDLAIAELCSKKGIIFEIFSEKEVNEARMRMMLPVV
;
A
#
# COMPACT_ATOMS: atom_id res chain seq x y z
N MET A 1 4.05 5.28 -17.67
CA MET A 1 3.32 5.48 -16.40
C MET A 1 4.22 5.07 -15.25
N LYS A 2 4.23 5.85 -14.18
CA LYS A 2 4.99 5.55 -12.96
C LYS A 2 4.07 4.86 -11.94
N GLU A 3 4.67 4.08 -11.03
CA GLU A 3 3.91 3.45 -9.94
C GLU A 3 3.18 4.50 -9.10
N SER A 4 3.83 5.65 -8.84
CA SER A 4 3.22 6.75 -8.08
C SER A 4 1.98 7.34 -8.78
N ASP A 5 1.97 7.38 -10.11
CA ASP A 5 0.80 7.85 -10.87
C ASP A 5 -0.39 6.91 -10.66
N MET A 6 -0.14 5.61 -10.74
CA MET A 6 -1.15 4.58 -10.51
C MET A 6 -1.69 4.66 -9.08
N LEU A 7 -0.79 4.69 -8.11
CA LEU A 7 -1.18 4.75 -6.70
C LEU A 7 -2.02 5.98 -6.39
N ASN A 8 -1.57 7.15 -6.83
CA ASN A 8 -2.28 8.41 -6.58
C ASN A 8 -3.66 8.41 -7.21
N ALA A 9 -3.77 7.96 -8.45
CA ALA A 9 -5.06 7.89 -9.15
C ALA A 9 -6.01 6.90 -8.48
N TRP A 10 -5.50 5.74 -8.06
CA TRP A 10 -6.30 4.73 -7.38
C TRP A 10 -6.79 5.22 -6.01
N LEU A 11 -5.93 5.86 -5.22
CA LEU A 11 -6.31 6.42 -3.93
C LEU A 11 -7.40 7.49 -4.10
N TRP A 12 -7.27 8.34 -5.11
CA TRP A 12 -8.28 9.34 -5.41
C TRP A 12 -9.60 8.71 -5.86
N GLU A 13 -9.55 7.77 -6.80
CA GLU A 13 -10.76 7.17 -7.40
C GLU A 13 -11.51 6.29 -6.40
N LYS A 14 -10.79 5.48 -5.63
CA LYS A 14 -11.39 4.45 -4.79
C LYS A 14 -11.43 4.79 -3.30
N HIS A 15 -10.57 5.66 -2.82
CA HIS A 15 -10.33 5.84 -1.39
C HIS A 15 -10.24 7.29 -0.91
N ARG A 16 -10.66 8.28 -1.71
CA ARG A 16 -10.53 9.68 -1.29
C ARG A 16 -11.33 10.02 -0.04
N GLU A 17 -12.37 9.26 0.26
CA GLU A 17 -13.17 9.47 1.47
C GLU A 17 -12.62 8.70 2.68
N ASP A 18 -11.62 7.85 2.47
CA ASP A 18 -11.05 7.03 3.53
C ASP A 18 -9.83 7.70 4.16
N VAL A 19 -9.58 7.39 5.43
CA VAL A 19 -8.35 7.84 6.08
C VAL A 19 -7.18 7.09 5.45
N GLN A 20 -6.18 7.86 5.00
CA GLN A 20 -5.07 7.26 4.26
C GLN A 20 -3.76 8.00 4.53
N TRP A 21 -2.67 7.24 4.46
CA TRP A 21 -1.30 7.76 4.53
C TRP A 21 -0.53 7.18 3.34
N ARG A 22 0.34 8.00 2.76
CA ARG A 22 1.22 7.57 1.67
C ARG A 22 2.65 7.54 2.15
N ARG A 23 3.43 6.57 1.66
CA ARG A 23 4.84 6.39 1.95
C ARG A 23 5.08 6.38 3.47
N VAL A 24 4.60 5.32 4.08
CA VAL A 24 4.57 5.18 5.54
C VAL A 24 5.73 4.31 6.01
N ARG A 25 6.53 4.88 6.92
CA ARG A 25 7.59 4.12 7.55
C ARG A 25 7.00 3.21 8.61
N LEU A 26 7.41 1.95 8.58
CA LEU A 26 6.94 0.92 9.50
C LEU A 26 8.08 0.38 10.37
N GLY A 27 7.72 0.03 11.60
CA GLY A 27 8.64 -0.55 12.57
C GLY A 27 8.95 0.41 13.71
N VAL A 28 9.79 -0.07 14.64
CA VAL A 28 10.24 0.70 15.77
C VAL A 28 11.29 1.71 15.31
N LEU A 29 11.13 2.97 15.74
CA LEU A 29 12.14 3.99 15.50
C LEU A 29 13.40 3.64 16.29
N PRO A 30 14.56 3.47 15.65
CA PRO A 30 15.80 3.29 16.38
C PRO A 30 16.15 4.59 17.13
N THR A 31 16.99 4.48 18.15
CA THR A 31 17.54 5.67 18.80
C THR A 31 18.28 6.52 17.76
N GLU A 32 18.48 7.80 18.06
CA GLU A 32 19.11 8.74 17.12
C GLU A 32 20.48 8.25 16.62
N ALA A 33 21.27 7.63 17.51
CA ALA A 33 22.55 7.05 17.13
C ALA A 33 22.39 5.83 16.20
N MET A 34 21.36 5.02 16.42
CA MET A 34 21.06 3.84 15.60
C MET A 34 20.37 4.21 14.29
N ALA A 35 19.65 5.34 14.26
CA ALA A 35 18.92 5.77 13.08
C ALA A 35 19.82 5.93 11.86
N ARG A 36 21.03 6.47 12.05
CA ARG A 36 22.00 6.66 10.98
C ARG A 36 22.51 5.33 10.43
N MET A 37 22.70 4.35 11.32
CA MET A 37 23.22 3.03 10.97
C MET A 37 22.15 2.17 10.29
N TYR A 38 20.88 2.31 10.69
CA TYR A 38 19.78 1.45 10.26
C TYR A 38 18.81 2.14 9.30
N MET A 39 19.09 3.35 8.81
CA MET A 39 18.24 4.05 7.86
C MET A 39 17.95 3.20 6.61
N THR A 40 18.92 2.40 6.18
CA THR A 40 18.76 1.49 5.04
C THR A 40 17.89 0.28 5.34
N LEU A 41 17.64 -0.01 6.63
CA LEU A 41 16.83 -1.14 7.07
C LEU A 41 15.36 -0.74 7.30
N LEU A 42 15.06 0.56 7.23
CA LEU A 42 13.68 1.03 7.34
C LEU A 42 12.86 0.58 6.14
N ARG A 43 11.64 0.18 6.40
CA ARG A 43 10.71 -0.25 5.36
C ARG A 43 9.60 0.77 5.23
N TRP A 44 9.22 1.04 4.00
CA TRP A 44 8.20 2.02 3.67
C TRP A 44 7.09 1.35 2.88
N ALA A 45 5.89 1.31 3.45
CA ALA A 45 4.72 0.90 2.70
C ALA A 45 4.30 2.03 1.76
N ASP A 46 3.81 1.70 0.57
CA ASP A 46 3.38 2.71 -0.38
C ASP A 46 2.15 3.47 0.11
N ALA A 47 1.22 2.79 0.75
CA ALA A 47 0.07 3.42 1.40
C ALA A 47 -0.48 2.56 2.53
N ILE A 48 -1.15 3.22 3.47
CA ILE A 48 -2.00 2.57 4.47
C ILE A 48 -3.36 3.24 4.40
N ILE A 49 -4.42 2.45 4.41
CA ILE A 49 -5.80 2.92 4.34
C ILE A 49 -6.55 2.32 5.52
N VAL A 50 -7.38 3.14 6.17
CA VAL A 50 -8.33 2.65 7.18
C VAL A 50 -9.73 2.85 6.63
N LYS A 51 -10.47 1.76 6.49
CA LYS A 51 -11.81 1.78 5.94
C LYS A 51 -12.67 0.73 6.64
N ASP A 52 -13.82 1.16 7.14
CA ASP A 52 -14.81 0.27 7.76
C ASP A 52 -14.22 -0.63 8.84
N GLY A 53 -13.33 -0.07 9.68
CA GLY A 53 -12.70 -0.80 10.79
C GLY A 53 -11.61 -1.78 10.39
N VAL A 54 -11.09 -1.68 9.17
CA VAL A 54 -10.02 -2.52 8.65
C VAL A 54 -8.86 -1.66 8.20
N VAL A 55 -7.64 -2.10 8.51
CA VAL A 55 -6.41 -1.48 8.03
C VAL A 55 -5.94 -2.23 6.80
N TYR A 56 -5.69 -1.51 5.71
CA TYR A 56 -5.13 -2.07 4.47
C TYR A 56 -3.71 -1.54 4.30
N ILE A 57 -2.75 -2.45 4.18
CA ILE A 57 -1.36 -2.10 3.84
C ILE A 57 -1.17 -2.37 2.36
N VAL A 58 -0.76 -1.36 1.62
CA VAL A 58 -0.74 -1.38 0.15
C VAL A 58 0.68 -1.31 -0.37
N GLU A 59 1.01 -2.20 -1.30
CA GLU A 59 2.21 -2.16 -2.13
C GLU A 59 1.77 -1.98 -3.58
N ALA A 60 2.31 -0.98 -4.26
CA ALA A 60 1.99 -0.69 -5.65
C ALA A 60 3.15 -1.13 -6.56
N LYS A 61 2.87 -1.95 -7.55
CA LYS A 61 3.81 -2.39 -8.58
C LYS A 61 3.11 -2.35 -9.92
N LEU A 62 3.68 -1.69 -10.91
CA LEU A 62 3.08 -1.70 -12.25
C LEU A 62 2.94 -3.13 -12.75
N ARG A 63 3.98 -3.95 -12.56
CA ARG A 63 3.98 -5.37 -12.90
C ARG A 63 4.06 -6.21 -11.64
N PRO A 64 3.21 -7.25 -11.51
CA PRO A 64 3.29 -8.13 -10.35
C PRO A 64 4.67 -8.78 -10.23
N ALA A 65 5.16 -8.86 -9.00
CA ALA A 65 6.45 -9.49 -8.71
C ALA A 65 6.37 -10.27 -7.40
N PRO A 66 7.00 -11.46 -7.32
CA PRO A 66 6.96 -12.27 -6.09
C PRO A 66 7.52 -11.54 -4.87
N GLY A 67 8.53 -10.68 -5.07
CA GLY A 67 9.13 -9.89 -3.99
C GLY A 67 8.16 -8.96 -3.28
N ALA A 68 7.12 -8.48 -3.98
CA ALA A 68 6.11 -7.62 -3.38
C ALA A 68 5.30 -8.34 -2.30
N ILE A 69 5.08 -9.65 -2.46
CA ILE A 69 4.39 -10.46 -1.46
C ILE A 69 5.20 -10.51 -0.16
N GLY A 70 6.50 -10.77 -0.27
CA GLY A 70 7.40 -10.77 0.88
C GLY A 70 7.47 -9.41 1.56
N GLN A 71 7.48 -8.33 0.78
CA GLN A 71 7.43 -6.98 1.32
C GLN A 71 6.15 -6.75 2.14
N LEU A 72 4.99 -7.13 1.61
CA LEU A 72 3.72 -6.98 2.32
C LEU A 72 3.69 -7.80 3.61
N GLU A 73 4.20 -9.02 3.59
CA GLU A 73 4.28 -9.86 4.79
C GLU A 73 5.16 -9.22 5.85
N LEU A 74 6.30 -8.64 5.45
CA LEU A 74 7.18 -7.92 6.37
C LEU A 74 6.48 -6.66 6.92
N TYR A 75 5.79 -5.91 6.09
CA TYR A 75 5.05 -4.72 6.52
C TYR A 75 3.99 -5.08 7.56
N ASN A 76 3.32 -6.21 7.40
CA ASN A 76 2.33 -6.67 8.36
C ASN A 76 2.97 -6.90 9.75
N GLU A 77 4.13 -7.54 9.78
CA GLU A 77 4.87 -7.74 11.03
C GLU A 77 5.30 -6.41 11.66
N LEU A 78 5.84 -5.51 10.86
CA LEU A 78 6.33 -4.22 11.33
C LEU A 78 5.20 -3.29 11.77
N PHE A 79 4.05 -3.37 11.13
CA PHE A 79 2.89 -2.51 11.46
C PHE A 79 2.49 -2.66 12.92
N HIS A 80 2.47 -3.87 13.43
CA HIS A 80 2.09 -4.16 14.81
C HIS A 80 3.04 -3.56 15.85
N ASN A 81 4.26 -3.18 15.42
CA ASN A 81 5.26 -2.55 16.27
C ASN A 81 5.47 -1.08 15.96
N THR A 82 4.57 -0.48 15.18
CA THR A 82 4.66 0.93 14.79
C THR A 82 3.81 1.78 15.72
N LEU A 83 4.46 2.60 16.55
CA LEU A 83 3.77 3.37 17.59
C LEU A 83 2.75 4.36 17.04
N GLU A 84 3.00 4.92 15.86
CA GLU A 84 2.13 5.91 15.22
C GLU A 84 0.75 5.34 14.88
N PHE A 85 0.63 4.01 14.82
CA PHE A 85 -0.62 3.33 14.50
C PHE A 85 -1.21 2.57 15.69
N THR A 86 -0.80 2.88 16.92
CA THR A 86 -1.27 2.21 18.13
C THR A 86 -2.80 2.24 18.26
N GLN A 87 -3.43 3.33 17.83
CA GLN A 87 -4.90 3.45 17.89
C GLN A 87 -5.62 2.41 17.04
N TYR A 88 -4.93 1.81 16.07
CA TYR A 88 -5.50 0.78 15.18
C TYR A 88 -5.03 -0.63 15.51
N LYS A 89 -4.35 -0.83 16.66
CA LYS A 89 -3.73 -2.12 17.02
C LYS A 89 -4.72 -3.29 17.08
N ASN A 90 -6.00 -3.02 17.33
CA ASN A 90 -7.04 -4.03 17.44
C ASN A 90 -7.85 -4.19 16.15
N TYR A 91 -7.51 -3.42 15.10
CA TYR A 91 -8.18 -3.54 13.82
C TYR A 91 -7.61 -4.73 13.05
N PRO A 92 -8.44 -5.50 12.34
CA PRO A 92 -7.88 -6.48 11.41
C PRO A 92 -7.06 -5.79 10.33
N VAL A 93 -5.96 -6.43 9.92
CA VAL A 93 -5.06 -5.92 8.88
C VAL A 93 -5.17 -6.81 7.66
N LYS A 94 -5.38 -6.20 6.51
CA LYS A 94 -5.35 -6.87 5.21
C LYS A 94 -4.22 -6.30 4.36
N LEU A 95 -3.57 -7.19 3.62
CA LEU A 95 -2.48 -6.82 2.72
C LEU A 95 -3.04 -6.71 1.30
N LEU A 96 -2.62 -5.69 0.55
CA LEU A 96 -3.12 -5.43 -0.79
C LEU A 96 -1.97 -5.15 -1.75
N LEU A 97 -1.89 -5.94 -2.81
CA LEU A 97 -0.96 -5.71 -3.91
C LEU A 97 -1.74 -5.08 -5.07
N LEU A 98 -1.38 -3.85 -5.40
CA LEU A 98 -2.00 -3.07 -6.47
C LEU A 98 -1.09 -3.10 -7.70
N CYS A 99 -1.62 -3.57 -8.83
CA CYS A 99 -0.85 -3.69 -10.07
C CYS A 99 -1.65 -3.14 -11.26
N SER A 100 -0.94 -2.79 -12.34
CA SER A 100 -1.60 -2.31 -13.56
C SER A 100 -1.95 -3.45 -14.52
N ILE A 101 -1.32 -4.61 -14.37
CA ILE A 101 -1.55 -5.78 -15.22
C ILE A 101 -1.68 -7.03 -14.35
N VAL A 102 -2.32 -8.06 -14.89
CA VAL A 102 -2.48 -9.32 -14.19
C VAL A 102 -1.32 -10.27 -14.47
N ASP A 103 -0.93 -11.03 -13.44
CA ASP A 103 -0.12 -12.24 -13.57
C ASP A 103 -0.86 -13.31 -12.76
N LEU A 104 -1.34 -14.33 -13.45
CA LEU A 104 -2.18 -15.35 -12.84
C LEU A 104 -1.47 -16.14 -11.74
N ALA A 105 -0.18 -16.42 -11.91
CA ALA A 105 0.59 -17.14 -10.90
C ALA A 105 0.73 -16.32 -9.62
N ILE A 106 1.00 -15.01 -9.75
CA ILE A 106 1.10 -14.10 -8.59
C ILE A 106 -0.28 -13.92 -7.94
N ALA A 107 -1.34 -13.76 -8.75
CA ALA A 107 -2.70 -13.65 -8.23
C ALA A 107 -3.10 -14.88 -7.43
N GLU A 108 -2.78 -16.07 -7.93
CA GLU A 108 -3.04 -17.32 -7.21
C GLU A 108 -2.28 -17.41 -5.90
N LEU A 109 -1.00 -17.03 -5.90
CA LEU A 109 -0.18 -17.01 -4.69
C LEU A 109 -0.74 -16.02 -3.66
N CYS A 110 -1.15 -14.85 -4.10
CA CYS A 110 -1.82 -13.87 -3.22
C CYS A 110 -3.08 -14.45 -2.60
N SER A 111 -3.91 -15.10 -3.40
CA SER A 111 -5.14 -15.73 -2.93
C SER A 111 -4.85 -16.78 -1.84
N LYS A 112 -3.84 -17.62 -2.05
CA LYS A 112 -3.43 -18.64 -1.06
C LYS A 112 -2.95 -18.04 0.25
N LYS A 113 -2.37 -16.84 0.21
CA LYS A 113 -1.83 -16.15 1.39
C LYS A 113 -2.80 -15.15 1.99
N GLY A 114 -4.01 -15.04 1.46
CA GLY A 114 -5.00 -14.08 1.94
C GLY A 114 -4.66 -12.64 1.61
N ILE A 115 -3.82 -12.42 0.61
CA ILE A 115 -3.45 -11.09 0.13
C ILE A 115 -4.41 -10.69 -0.99
N ILE A 116 -4.95 -9.47 -0.90
CA ILE A 116 -5.82 -8.93 -1.94
C ILE A 116 -4.94 -8.55 -3.13
N PHE A 117 -5.29 -9.05 -4.31
CA PHE A 117 -4.65 -8.68 -5.56
C PHE A 117 -5.64 -7.82 -6.35
N GLU A 118 -5.30 -6.56 -6.56
CA GLU A 118 -6.19 -5.63 -7.24
C GLU A 118 -5.51 -5.05 -8.48
N ILE A 119 -6.25 -5.00 -9.59
CA ILE A 119 -5.77 -4.43 -10.85
C ILE A 119 -6.38 -3.05 -11.02
N PHE A 120 -5.53 -2.07 -11.29
CA PHE A 120 -5.94 -0.74 -11.71
C PHE A 120 -5.14 -0.43 -12.99
N SER A 121 -5.76 -0.66 -14.13
CA SER A 121 -5.08 -0.63 -15.42
C SER A 121 -4.64 0.77 -15.82
N GLU A 122 -3.71 0.85 -16.78
CA GLU A 122 -3.27 2.14 -17.32
C GLU A 122 -4.44 2.95 -17.87
N LYS A 123 -5.40 2.29 -18.52
CA LYS A 123 -6.63 2.95 -18.98
C LYS A 123 -7.40 3.57 -17.82
N GLU A 124 -7.61 2.80 -16.75
CA GLU A 124 -8.29 3.29 -15.55
C GLU A 124 -7.53 4.44 -14.89
N VAL A 125 -6.20 4.37 -14.85
CA VAL A 125 -5.36 5.45 -14.32
C VAL A 125 -5.57 6.72 -15.14
N ASN A 126 -5.51 6.62 -16.46
CA ASN A 126 -5.68 7.78 -17.34
C ASN A 126 -7.06 8.39 -17.20
N GLU A 127 -8.09 7.58 -17.12
CA GLU A 127 -9.47 8.05 -16.92
C GLU A 127 -9.63 8.75 -15.57
N ALA A 128 -9.08 8.17 -14.50
CA ALA A 128 -9.12 8.77 -13.16
C ALA A 128 -8.38 10.10 -13.13
N ARG A 129 -7.20 10.17 -13.76
CA ARG A 129 -6.41 11.42 -13.81
C ARG A 129 -7.16 12.52 -14.55
N MET A 130 -7.88 12.19 -15.60
CA MET A 130 -8.73 13.17 -16.30
C MET A 130 -9.83 13.70 -15.37
N ARG A 131 -10.49 12.82 -14.60
CA ARG A 131 -11.50 13.24 -13.63
C ARG A 131 -10.92 14.12 -12.52
N MET A 132 -9.71 13.81 -12.05
CA MET A 132 -9.01 14.61 -11.04
C MET A 132 -8.74 16.03 -11.51
N MET A 133 -8.60 16.24 -12.81
CA MET A 133 -8.32 17.54 -13.40
C MET A 133 -9.57 18.36 -13.68
N LEU A 134 -10.77 17.78 -13.59
CA LEU A 134 -12.00 18.50 -13.83
C LEU A 134 -12.29 19.45 -12.67
N PRO A 135 -12.76 20.69 -12.97
CA PRO A 135 -13.11 21.62 -11.92
C PRO A 135 -14.28 21.07 -11.09
N VAL A 136 -14.21 21.31 -9.79
CA VAL A 136 -15.35 21.02 -8.89
C VAL A 136 -16.38 22.12 -9.09
N VAL A 137 -17.57 21.71 -9.49
CA VAL A 137 -18.69 22.64 -9.74
C VAL A 137 -19.55 22.73 -8.50
#